data_2efcdd959eb248bdb0caa1c6d059ea16
#
_entry.id   2efcdd959eb248bdb0caa1c6d059ea16
#
_cell.length_a   1.000
_cell.length_b   1.000
_cell.length_c   1.000
_cell.angle_alpha   90.00
_cell.angle_beta   90.00
_cell.angle_gamma   90.00
#
_symmetry.space_group_name_H-M   'P 1'
#
loop_
_entity.id
_entity.type
_entity.pdbx_description
1 polymer ?
#
loop_
_entity_poly.entity_id
_entity_poly.type
_entity_poly.pdbx_seq_one_letter_code
_entity_poly.pdbx_strand_id
1 'polypeptide(L)'
;MRRLLVRSRQLIFAACLFAISSQPHAELLKDYKLTNRVIVTFSNAESNSDRLLLIQQIKLYSCQYRKRDLVHVDLIEGTEQYKHLSRKFSLTGHTHFKLVLIGKDGEVKLSTTSSNLPDIFSLIDTMPMRKREIHSEKC
;
A
#
# COMPACT_ATOMS: atom_id res chain seq x y z
N MET A 1 -25.30 38.34 62.68
CA MET A 1 -24.04 38.22 61.89
C MET A 1 -23.76 36.74 61.53
N ARG A 2 -24.10 36.32 60.37
CA ARG A 2 -23.70 34.99 59.87
C ARG A 2 -23.21 35.18 58.43
N ARG A 3 -21.89 34.96 58.20
CA ARG A 3 -21.28 35.04 56.92
C ARG A 3 -21.46 33.68 56.18
N LEU A 4 -22.20 33.70 55.08
CA LEU A 4 -22.34 32.58 54.18
C LEU A 4 -21.09 32.52 53.26
N LEU A 5 -20.32 31.46 53.41
CA LEU A 5 -19.19 31.12 52.53
C LEU A 5 -19.77 30.43 51.29
N VAL A 6 -19.75 31.12 50.16
CA VAL A 6 -20.02 30.52 48.85
C VAL A 6 -18.80 29.73 48.40
N ARG A 7 -18.89 28.42 48.44
CA ARG A 7 -17.89 27.52 47.84
C ARG A 7 -18.06 27.52 46.32
N SER A 8 -17.17 28.20 45.62
CA SER A 8 -17.00 28.10 44.18
C SER A 8 -16.51 26.69 43.83
N ARG A 9 -17.38 25.87 43.18
CA ARG A 9 -16.97 24.60 42.56
C ARG A 9 -16.42 24.92 41.19
N GLN A 10 -15.09 24.95 41.07
CA GLN A 10 -14.42 24.97 39.79
C GLN A 10 -14.61 23.61 39.09
N LEU A 11 -15.41 23.62 38.02
CA LEU A 11 -15.50 22.51 37.07
C LEU A 11 -14.23 22.50 36.21
N ILE A 12 -13.37 21.54 36.49
CA ILE A 12 -12.21 21.24 35.62
C ILE A 12 -12.73 20.50 34.42
N PHE A 13 -12.88 21.19 33.29
CA PHE A 13 -13.06 20.54 31.98
C PHE A 13 -11.75 19.92 31.58
N ALA A 14 -11.63 18.61 31.75
CA ALA A 14 -10.57 17.83 31.16
C ALA A 14 -10.83 17.76 29.64
N ALA A 15 -10.15 18.62 28.87
CA ALA A 15 -10.10 18.51 27.42
C ALA A 15 -9.27 17.28 27.06
N CYS A 16 -9.93 16.16 26.72
CA CYS A 16 -9.29 15.03 26.07
C CYS A 16 -8.85 15.48 24.66
N LEU A 17 -7.61 15.87 24.55
CA LEU A 17 -6.90 15.99 23.27
C LEU A 17 -6.78 14.59 22.66
N PHE A 18 -7.71 14.22 21.79
CA PHE A 18 -7.53 13.11 20.87
C PHE A 18 -6.38 13.50 19.94
N ALA A 19 -5.18 13.06 20.26
CA ALA A 19 -4.07 13.04 19.33
C ALA A 19 -4.45 12.09 18.20
N ILE A 20 -4.92 12.65 17.08
CA ILE A 20 -5.06 11.92 15.83
C ILE A 20 -3.64 11.57 15.42
N SER A 21 -3.23 10.35 15.75
CA SER A 21 -1.98 9.75 15.29
C SER A 21 -2.09 9.60 13.78
N SER A 22 -1.62 10.59 13.04
CA SER A 22 -1.36 10.46 11.61
C SER A 22 -0.18 9.52 11.45
N GLN A 23 -0.47 8.23 11.27
CA GLN A 23 0.58 7.25 10.97
C GLN A 23 1.27 7.66 9.67
N PRO A 24 2.59 7.80 9.66
CA PRO A 24 3.31 8.17 8.45
C PRO A 24 3.18 7.03 7.43
N HIS A 25 2.59 7.31 6.29
CA HIS A 25 2.33 6.36 5.19
C HIS A 25 3.60 5.67 4.63
N ALA A 26 4.78 6.09 5.04
CA ALA A 26 6.05 5.41 4.77
C ALA A 26 6.14 4.02 5.45
N GLU A 27 5.36 3.79 6.48
CA GLU A 27 5.31 2.53 7.22
C GLU A 27 4.54 1.44 6.48
N LEU A 28 3.60 1.81 5.62
CA LEU A 28 2.74 0.88 4.88
C LEU A 28 3.51 -0.22 4.12
N LEU A 29 4.67 0.11 3.53
CA LEU A 29 5.48 -0.87 2.80
C LEU A 29 6.39 -1.68 3.70
N LYS A 30 6.70 -1.20 4.90
CA LYS A 30 7.56 -1.91 5.86
C LYS A 30 6.86 -3.13 6.43
N ASP A 31 5.56 -3.07 6.63
CA ASP A 31 4.75 -4.15 7.20
C ASP A 31 4.74 -5.39 6.31
N TYR A 32 4.98 -5.23 5.01
CA TYR A 32 5.03 -6.34 4.05
C TYR A 32 6.43 -6.94 3.88
N LYS A 33 7.47 -6.29 4.38
CA LYS A 33 8.84 -6.79 4.25
C LYS A 33 8.97 -8.16 4.90
N LEU A 34 9.62 -9.09 4.22
CA LEU A 34 9.84 -10.50 4.56
C LEU A 34 8.58 -11.39 4.47
N THR A 35 7.39 -10.83 4.42
CA THR A 35 6.12 -11.59 4.37
C THR A 35 5.52 -11.60 2.98
N ASN A 36 5.42 -10.46 2.35
CA ASN A 36 4.72 -10.28 1.08
C ASN A 36 5.58 -9.62 0.01
N ARG A 37 5.25 -9.90 -1.24
CA ARG A 37 5.63 -9.08 -2.39
C ARG A 37 4.54 -8.04 -2.62
N VAL A 38 4.91 -6.83 -2.97
CA VAL A 38 3.94 -5.74 -3.12
C VAL A 38 3.93 -5.24 -4.55
N ILE A 39 2.76 -5.21 -5.16
CA ILE A 39 2.50 -4.44 -6.37
C ILE A 39 1.99 -3.07 -5.95
N VAL A 40 2.74 -2.03 -6.21
CA VAL A 40 2.31 -0.64 -6.02
C VAL A 40 1.93 -0.08 -7.37
N THR A 41 0.71 0.42 -7.50
CA THR A 41 0.27 1.10 -8.72
C THR A 41 0.03 2.57 -8.47
N PHE A 42 0.42 3.37 -9.45
CA PHE A 42 0.21 4.80 -9.50
C PHE A 42 -0.65 5.09 -10.73
N SER A 43 -1.82 5.66 -10.53
CA SER A 43 -2.77 5.98 -11.60
C SER A 43 -3.20 7.44 -11.54
N ASN A 44 -3.42 8.06 -12.69
CA ASN A 44 -3.89 9.44 -12.77
C ASN A 44 -5.37 9.60 -12.39
N ALA A 45 -6.16 8.54 -12.47
CA ALA A 45 -7.59 8.54 -12.13
C ALA A 45 -8.09 7.15 -11.74
N GLU A 46 -9.22 7.10 -11.02
CA GLU A 46 -9.92 5.85 -10.70
C GLU A 46 -10.36 5.08 -11.95
N SER A 47 -10.74 5.78 -13.01
CA SER A 47 -11.19 5.23 -14.29
C SER A 47 -10.06 4.84 -15.23
N ASN A 48 -8.79 4.89 -14.78
CA ASN A 48 -7.65 4.53 -15.62
C ASN A 48 -7.78 3.07 -16.11
N SER A 49 -7.67 2.86 -17.43
CA SER A 49 -7.89 1.57 -18.08
C SER A 49 -6.91 0.49 -17.64
N ASP A 50 -5.62 0.84 -17.48
CA ASP A 50 -4.58 -0.11 -17.06
C ASP A 50 -4.77 -0.53 -15.59
N ARG A 51 -5.17 0.43 -14.75
CA ARG A 51 -5.55 0.15 -13.36
C ARG A 51 -6.73 -0.82 -13.29
N LEU A 52 -7.80 -0.54 -14.03
CA LEU A 52 -9.01 -1.39 -14.04
C LEU A 52 -8.69 -2.78 -14.59
N LEU A 53 -7.89 -2.88 -15.64
CA LEU A 53 -7.44 -4.14 -16.21
C LEU A 53 -6.64 -4.95 -15.19
N LEU A 54 -5.71 -4.34 -14.46
CA LEU A 54 -4.95 -5.02 -13.41
C LEU A 54 -5.86 -5.54 -12.30
N ILE A 55 -6.81 -4.73 -11.81
CA ILE A 55 -7.77 -5.15 -10.79
C ILE A 55 -8.59 -6.35 -11.26
N GLN A 56 -9.02 -6.36 -12.52
CA GLN A 56 -9.74 -7.49 -13.12
C GLN A 56 -8.86 -8.74 -13.18
N GLN A 57 -7.60 -8.62 -13.58
CA GLN A 57 -6.65 -9.73 -13.62
C GLN A 57 -6.37 -10.29 -12.22
N ILE A 58 -6.22 -9.43 -11.20
CA ILE A 58 -6.05 -9.87 -9.81
C ILE A 58 -7.22 -10.76 -9.35
N LYS A 59 -8.45 -10.38 -9.72
CA LYS A 59 -9.64 -11.21 -9.42
C LYS A 59 -9.61 -12.54 -10.19
N LEU A 60 -9.32 -12.48 -11.48
CA LEU A 60 -9.29 -13.65 -12.37
C LEU A 60 -8.20 -14.65 -11.93
N TYR A 61 -7.02 -14.19 -11.62
CA TYR A 61 -5.88 -15.00 -11.21
C TYR A 61 -5.68 -15.05 -9.68
N SER A 62 -6.76 -14.90 -8.91
CA SER A 62 -6.69 -14.73 -7.46
C SER A 62 -5.91 -15.84 -6.73
N CYS A 63 -6.01 -17.08 -7.17
CA CYS A 63 -5.22 -18.19 -6.62
C CYS A 63 -3.73 -18.03 -6.92
N GLN A 64 -3.37 -17.77 -8.17
CA GLN A 64 -1.97 -17.56 -8.60
C GLN A 64 -1.36 -16.34 -7.92
N TYR A 65 -2.17 -15.32 -7.69
CA TYR A 65 -1.80 -14.11 -6.96
C TYR A 65 -1.44 -14.41 -5.50
N ARG A 66 -2.33 -15.10 -4.79
CA ARG A 66 -2.10 -15.50 -3.38
C ARG A 66 -0.91 -16.42 -3.21
N LYS A 67 -0.71 -17.39 -4.10
CA LYS A 67 0.44 -18.30 -4.07
C LYS A 67 1.81 -17.62 -4.13
N ARG A 68 1.84 -16.39 -4.61
CA ARG A 68 3.06 -15.59 -4.67
C ARG A 68 3.16 -14.58 -3.54
N ASP A 69 2.30 -14.69 -2.53
CA ASP A 69 2.20 -13.76 -1.40
C ASP A 69 2.14 -12.31 -1.85
N LEU A 70 1.37 -12.05 -2.91
CA LEU A 70 1.21 -10.72 -3.48
C LEU A 70 0.17 -9.91 -2.71
N VAL A 71 0.46 -8.63 -2.53
CA VAL A 71 -0.45 -7.59 -2.03
C VAL A 71 -0.46 -6.44 -3.03
N HIS A 72 -1.61 -5.80 -3.21
CA HIS A 72 -1.78 -4.66 -4.09
C HIS A 72 -2.00 -3.38 -3.27
N VAL A 73 -1.16 -2.39 -3.50
CA VAL A 73 -1.30 -1.02 -2.99
C VAL A 73 -1.63 -0.11 -4.17
N ASP A 74 -2.89 0.32 -4.20
CA ASP A 74 -3.43 1.11 -5.31
C ASP A 74 -3.46 2.59 -4.95
N LEU A 75 -2.71 3.41 -5.69
CA LEU A 75 -2.51 4.83 -5.43
C LEU A 75 -3.05 5.66 -6.60
N ILE A 76 -3.94 6.58 -6.27
CA ILE A 76 -4.57 7.49 -7.22
C ILE A 76 -4.03 8.89 -7.02
N GLU A 77 -3.70 9.58 -8.12
CA GLU A 77 -3.19 10.95 -8.12
C GLU A 77 -4.09 11.88 -7.29
N GLY A 78 -3.48 12.78 -6.54
CA GLY A 78 -4.19 13.69 -5.64
C GLY A 78 -4.28 13.22 -4.20
N THR A 79 -4.07 11.93 -3.90
CA THR A 79 -4.03 11.42 -2.52
C THR A 79 -2.68 11.70 -1.84
N GLU A 80 -2.67 11.85 -0.51
CA GLU A 80 -1.42 12.07 0.24
C GLU A 80 -0.48 10.86 0.14
N GLN A 81 -1.03 9.65 0.10
CA GLN A 81 -0.25 8.42 -0.09
C GLN A 81 0.46 8.40 -1.45
N TYR A 82 -0.25 8.80 -2.52
CA TYR A 82 0.34 8.96 -3.85
C TYR A 82 1.50 9.95 -3.82
N LYS A 83 1.31 11.13 -3.25
CA LYS A 83 2.35 12.17 -3.16
C LYS A 83 3.59 11.69 -2.43
N HIS A 84 3.40 10.95 -1.34
CA HIS A 84 4.51 10.45 -0.55
C HIS A 84 5.29 9.35 -1.30
N LEU A 85 4.61 8.34 -1.82
CA LEU A 85 5.24 7.20 -2.47
C LEU A 85 5.75 7.52 -3.87
N SER A 86 5.13 8.45 -4.60
CA SER A 86 5.63 8.90 -5.91
C SER A 86 7.03 9.52 -5.80
N ARG A 87 7.28 10.31 -4.75
CA ARG A 87 8.62 10.84 -4.47
C ARG A 87 9.62 9.74 -4.15
N LYS A 88 9.22 8.77 -3.32
CA LYS A 88 10.08 7.62 -2.95
C LYS A 88 10.51 6.80 -4.17
N PHE A 89 9.64 6.64 -5.16
CA PHE A 89 9.92 5.90 -6.40
C PHE A 89 10.38 6.80 -7.55
N SER A 90 10.70 8.07 -7.27
CA SER A 90 11.20 9.05 -8.24
C SER A 90 10.32 9.14 -9.49
N LEU A 91 9.00 9.12 -9.30
CA LEU A 91 8.07 9.33 -10.40
C LEU A 91 8.08 10.80 -10.80
N THR A 92 8.57 11.08 -12.00
CA THR A 92 8.64 12.43 -12.56
C THR A 92 7.54 12.62 -13.59
N GLY A 93 6.86 13.78 -13.54
CA GLY A 93 5.83 14.17 -14.49
C GLY A 93 4.46 13.52 -14.28
N HIS A 94 3.54 13.79 -15.20
CA HIS A 94 2.21 13.19 -15.22
C HIS A 94 2.31 11.75 -15.73
N THR A 95 2.20 10.82 -14.82
CA THR A 95 2.23 9.39 -15.14
C THR A 95 0.78 8.90 -15.26
N HIS A 96 0.34 8.47 -16.44
CA HIS A 96 -0.99 7.89 -16.61
C HIS A 96 -1.16 6.62 -15.78
N PHE A 97 -0.18 5.72 -15.89
CA PHE A 97 -0.13 4.49 -15.11
C PHE A 97 1.33 4.07 -14.89
N LYS A 98 1.64 3.61 -13.70
CA LYS A 98 2.93 3.03 -13.34
C LYS A 98 2.73 1.90 -12.34
N LEU A 99 3.41 0.80 -12.58
CA LEU A 99 3.44 -0.35 -11.68
C LEU A 99 4.87 -0.58 -11.18
N VAL A 100 5.00 -0.75 -9.87
CA VAL A 100 6.26 -1.09 -9.21
C VAL A 100 6.07 -2.40 -8.45
N LEU A 101 6.88 -3.41 -8.75
CA LEU A 101 6.94 -4.65 -7.99
C LEU A 101 8.08 -4.58 -6.96
N ILE A 102 7.73 -4.82 -5.71
CA ILE A 102 8.67 -4.87 -4.57
C ILE A 102 8.76 -6.32 -4.10
N GLY A 103 9.98 -6.83 -3.96
CA GLY A 103 10.24 -8.16 -3.42
C GLY A 103 10.03 -8.26 -1.92
N LYS A 104 10.02 -9.47 -1.37
CA LYS A 104 9.98 -9.70 0.10
C LYS A 104 11.19 -9.10 0.83
N ASP A 105 12.31 -8.90 0.15
CA ASP A 105 13.49 -8.19 0.67
C ASP A 105 13.28 -6.67 0.81
N GLY A 106 12.18 -6.15 0.27
CA GLY A 106 11.86 -4.72 0.25
C GLY A 106 12.49 -3.96 -0.91
N GLU A 107 13.15 -4.63 -1.84
CA GLU A 107 13.78 -4.01 -3.01
C GLU A 107 12.83 -3.97 -4.22
N VAL A 108 12.97 -2.94 -5.04
CA VAL A 108 12.25 -2.84 -6.32
C VAL A 108 12.80 -3.88 -7.30
N LYS A 109 11.93 -4.74 -7.80
CA LYS A 109 12.26 -5.80 -8.76
C LYS A 109 11.81 -5.48 -10.18
N LEU A 110 10.78 -4.64 -10.32
CA LEU A 110 10.26 -4.20 -11.62
C LEU A 110 9.65 -2.82 -11.49
N SER A 111 9.82 -2.01 -12.51
CA SER A 111 9.13 -0.73 -12.67
C SER A 111 8.68 -0.63 -14.13
N THR A 112 7.38 -0.65 -14.38
CA THR A 112 6.79 -0.75 -15.73
C THR A 112 5.53 0.09 -15.85
N THR A 113 5.12 0.36 -17.08
CA THR A 113 3.80 0.93 -17.41
C THR A 113 2.80 -0.14 -17.89
N SER A 114 3.23 -1.41 -17.95
CA SER A 114 2.36 -2.52 -18.33
C SER A 114 1.57 -3.02 -17.13
N SER A 115 0.29 -3.31 -17.35
CA SER A 115 -0.62 -3.93 -16.38
C SER A 115 -0.75 -5.46 -16.55
N ASN A 116 0.14 -6.10 -17.33
CA ASN A 116 0.07 -7.54 -17.59
C ASN A 116 0.54 -8.37 -16.38
N LEU A 117 -0.40 -8.90 -15.62
CA LEU A 117 -0.13 -9.68 -14.41
C LEU A 117 0.57 -11.03 -14.68
N PRO A 118 0.27 -11.80 -15.75
CA PRO A 118 1.02 -13.00 -16.11
C PRO A 118 2.52 -12.80 -16.29
N ASP A 119 2.95 -11.68 -16.86
CA ASP A 119 4.38 -11.36 -17.02
C ASP A 119 5.04 -11.12 -15.65
N ILE A 120 4.32 -10.49 -14.74
CA ILE A 120 4.77 -10.27 -13.36
C ILE A 120 4.91 -11.61 -12.63
N PHE A 121 3.98 -12.54 -12.81
CA PHE A 121 4.08 -13.89 -12.24
C PHE A 121 5.31 -14.63 -12.76
N SER A 122 5.55 -14.56 -14.07
CA SER A 122 6.71 -15.18 -14.71
C SER A 122 8.02 -14.64 -14.12
N LEU A 123 8.11 -13.33 -13.93
CA LEU A 123 9.27 -12.71 -13.29
C LEU A 123 9.44 -13.19 -11.84
N ILE A 124 8.37 -13.19 -11.05
CA ILE A 124 8.42 -13.64 -9.65
C ILE A 124 8.90 -15.09 -9.57
N ASP A 125 8.44 -15.96 -10.45
CA ASP A 125 8.80 -17.39 -10.44
C ASP A 125 10.28 -17.65 -10.73
N THR A 126 10.99 -16.67 -11.30
CA THR A 126 12.47 -16.75 -11.45
C THR A 126 13.22 -16.39 -10.17
N MET A 127 12.59 -15.76 -9.19
CA MET A 127 13.24 -15.24 -7.98
C MET A 127 13.70 -16.38 -7.05
N PRO A 128 14.92 -16.29 -6.47
CA PRO A 128 15.45 -17.36 -5.62
C PRO A 128 14.55 -17.71 -4.41
N MET A 129 13.96 -16.71 -3.75
CA MET A 129 13.04 -16.95 -2.63
C MET A 129 11.79 -17.70 -3.09
N ARG A 130 11.22 -17.32 -4.25
CA ARG A 130 10.04 -17.98 -4.81
C ARG A 130 10.31 -19.44 -5.15
N LYS A 131 11.45 -19.75 -5.73
CA LYS A 131 11.84 -21.14 -6.07
C LYS A 131 11.85 -22.06 -4.83
N ARG A 132 12.14 -21.53 -3.64
CA ARG A 132 12.08 -22.26 -2.37
C ARG A 132 10.66 -22.42 -1.82
N GLU A 133 9.73 -21.58 -2.23
CA GLU A 133 8.32 -21.57 -1.77
C GLU A 133 7.43 -22.55 -2.56
N ILE A 134 7.84 -23.02 -3.75
CA ILE A 134 6.99 -23.76 -4.71
C ILE A 134 6.63 -25.19 -4.24
N HIS A 135 7.04 -25.66 -3.07
CA HIS A 135 6.97 -27.07 -2.73
C HIS A 135 5.61 -27.65 -2.37
N SER A 136 4.50 -26.91 -2.26
CA SER A 136 3.26 -27.49 -1.74
C SER A 136 1.91 -26.95 -2.20
N GLU A 137 1.81 -25.99 -3.12
CA GLU A 137 0.52 -25.33 -3.34
C GLU A 137 -0.09 -25.60 -4.71
N LYS A 138 -1.22 -26.30 -4.71
CA LYS A 138 -2.11 -26.44 -5.88
C LYS A 138 -3.17 -25.31 -5.90
N CYS A 139 -3.42 -24.73 -7.03
CA CYS A 139 -4.63 -23.94 -7.25
C CYS A 139 -5.79 -24.82 -7.68
#